data_7e15fd57ea0a5347072ae8845303208e
#
_entry.id   7e15fd57ea0a5347072ae8845303208e
#
_cell.length_a   1.000
_cell.length_b   1.000
_cell.length_c   1.000
_cell.angle_alpha   90.00
_cell.angle_beta   90.00
_cell.angle_gamma   90.00
#
_symmetry.space_group_name_H-M   'P 1'
#
loop_
_entity.id
_entity.type
_entity.pdbx_description
1 polymer ?
#
loop_
_entity_poly.entity_id
_entity_poly.type
_entity_poly.pdbx_seq_one_letter_code
_entity_poly.pdbx_strand_id
1 'polypeptide(L)'
;MTFTELIGNVGLVGGAVMLCLALLSLVSVGVILDKHRKFRTAARQSQMFKPVFGKFLRGGELQEVIDSLKLHQNSHVAQVVSAGVLEYDGVRQAGRDPLGSIELVTSALRDSMSETLIQLKGGLGFLATIGSTAPFIGLFGTVVGIINAFQSIAATGSGGMSVVSGGIAEALISTALGIFVAIPAVVAFNHFTGKIENFHVEMNRASSQLVNCLFQIPEVKAPEIEVREARAKDVKVTEVAHASR
;
A
#
# COMPACT_ATOMS: atom_id res chain seq x y z
N MET A 1 28.71 -31.03 -17.89
CA MET A 1 28.09 -31.19 -16.60
C MET A 1 26.65 -30.71 -16.67
N THR A 2 25.71 -31.60 -16.58
CA THR A 2 24.28 -31.25 -16.52
C THR A 2 23.91 -30.77 -15.13
N PHE A 3 22.93 -29.86 -15.05
CA PHE A 3 22.47 -29.29 -13.78
C PHE A 3 22.05 -30.36 -12.75
N THR A 4 21.59 -31.50 -13.21
CA THR A 4 21.24 -32.68 -12.41
C THR A 4 22.45 -33.43 -11.84
N GLU A 5 23.58 -33.48 -12.53
CA GLU A 5 24.82 -34.06 -11.99
C GLU A 5 25.45 -33.20 -10.92
N LEU A 6 25.22 -31.89 -11.01
CA LEU A 6 25.70 -30.92 -10.01
C LEU A 6 24.96 -31.05 -8.66
N ILE A 7 23.65 -31.34 -8.70
CA ILE A 7 22.83 -31.50 -7.48
C ILE A 7 23.06 -32.87 -6.80
N GLY A 8 23.46 -33.89 -7.56
CA GLY A 8 23.62 -35.27 -7.03
C GLY A 8 24.83 -35.47 -6.11
N ASN A 9 25.83 -34.57 -6.16
CA ASN A 9 27.06 -34.67 -5.36
C ASN A 9 27.12 -33.65 -4.20
N VAL A 10 26.03 -32.91 -3.98
CA VAL A 10 25.96 -31.86 -2.96
C VAL A 10 25.92 -32.50 -1.58
N GLY A 11 26.86 -32.11 -0.71
CA GLY A 11 26.82 -32.52 0.69
C GLY A 11 25.52 -32.10 1.37
N LEU A 12 25.11 -32.80 2.42
CA LEU A 12 23.82 -32.59 3.11
C LEU A 12 23.57 -31.11 3.46
N VAL A 13 24.59 -30.38 3.89
CA VAL A 13 24.48 -28.96 4.27
C VAL A 13 24.36 -28.07 3.03
N GLY A 14 25.14 -28.33 1.97
CA GLY A 14 25.02 -27.61 0.69
C GLY A 14 23.61 -27.75 0.08
N GLY A 15 23.08 -29.00 0.10
CA GLY A 15 21.71 -29.28 -0.33
C GLY A 15 20.66 -28.53 0.49
N ALA A 16 20.82 -28.46 1.81
CA ALA A 16 19.93 -27.70 2.69
C ALA A 16 19.95 -26.18 2.39
N VAL A 17 21.12 -25.61 2.12
CA VAL A 17 21.27 -24.21 1.72
C VAL A 17 20.60 -23.94 0.38
N MET A 18 20.81 -24.79 -0.61
CA MET A 18 20.16 -24.64 -1.92
C MET A 18 18.65 -24.76 -1.84
N LEU A 19 18.12 -25.71 -1.05
CA LEU A 19 16.69 -25.85 -0.78
C LEU A 19 16.11 -24.61 -0.11
N CYS A 20 16.81 -24.09 0.91
CA CYS A 20 16.42 -22.85 1.59
C CYS A 20 16.32 -21.68 0.61
N LEU A 21 17.33 -21.46 -0.23
CA LEU A 21 17.33 -20.42 -1.25
C LEU A 21 16.22 -20.60 -2.27
N ALA A 22 15.94 -21.84 -2.70
CA ALA A 22 14.83 -22.15 -3.61
C ALA A 22 13.46 -21.80 -2.97
N LEU A 23 13.25 -22.14 -1.72
CA LEU A 23 12.03 -21.76 -0.98
C LEU A 23 11.90 -20.25 -0.84
N LEU A 24 12.96 -19.54 -0.49
CA LEU A 24 12.97 -18.08 -0.42
C LEU A 24 12.67 -17.44 -1.78
N SER A 25 13.20 -18.01 -2.86
CA SER A 25 12.89 -17.58 -4.24
C SER A 25 11.41 -17.73 -4.55
N LEU A 26 10.83 -18.87 -4.22
CA LEU A 26 9.40 -19.15 -4.46
C LEU A 26 8.50 -18.18 -3.68
N VAL A 27 8.81 -17.94 -2.40
CA VAL A 27 8.11 -16.95 -1.56
C VAL A 27 8.24 -15.54 -2.17
N SER A 28 9.45 -15.15 -2.57
CA SER A 28 9.70 -13.84 -3.19
C SER A 28 8.84 -13.63 -4.44
N VAL A 29 8.84 -14.59 -5.35
CA VAL A 29 8.03 -14.54 -6.58
C VAL A 29 6.53 -14.48 -6.23
N GLY A 30 6.06 -15.27 -5.28
CA GLY A 30 4.66 -15.25 -4.81
C GLY A 30 4.24 -13.87 -4.30
N VAL A 31 5.06 -13.26 -3.45
CA VAL A 31 4.81 -11.90 -2.94
C VAL A 31 4.83 -10.86 -4.05
N ILE A 32 5.78 -10.93 -4.98
CA ILE A 32 5.88 -10.01 -6.11
C ILE A 32 4.62 -10.06 -6.98
N LEU A 33 4.14 -11.25 -7.30
CA LEU A 33 2.93 -11.44 -8.13
C LEU A 33 1.67 -10.95 -7.43
N ASP A 34 1.50 -11.25 -6.14
CA ASP A 34 0.37 -10.76 -5.33
C ASP A 34 0.36 -9.23 -5.29
N LYS A 35 1.50 -8.63 -4.96
CA LYS A 35 1.64 -7.18 -4.89
C LYS A 35 1.43 -6.52 -6.25
N HIS A 36 1.99 -7.06 -7.31
CA HIS A 36 1.78 -6.52 -8.65
C HIS A 36 0.29 -6.44 -9.02
N ARG A 37 -0.46 -7.50 -8.74
CA ARG A 37 -1.91 -7.54 -8.98
C ARG A 37 -2.66 -6.52 -8.11
N LYS A 38 -2.40 -6.48 -6.80
CA LYS A 38 -3.04 -5.55 -5.87
C LYS A 38 -2.80 -4.09 -6.24
N PHE A 39 -1.55 -3.73 -6.51
CA PHE A 39 -1.20 -2.35 -6.89
C PHE A 39 -1.78 -1.93 -8.23
N ARG A 40 -1.82 -2.86 -9.20
CA ARG A 40 -2.44 -2.59 -10.50
C ARG A 40 -3.95 -2.37 -10.37
N THR A 41 -4.63 -3.17 -9.56
CA THR A 41 -6.06 -3.03 -9.29
C THR A 41 -6.36 -1.72 -8.56
N ALA A 42 -5.61 -1.42 -7.50
CA ALA A 42 -5.75 -0.18 -6.73
C ALA A 42 -5.55 1.07 -7.62
N ALA A 43 -4.49 1.10 -8.42
CA ALA A 43 -4.22 2.20 -9.34
C ALA A 43 -5.34 2.37 -10.38
N ARG A 44 -5.79 1.27 -11.00
CA ARG A 44 -6.87 1.30 -12.01
C ARG A 44 -8.17 1.81 -11.40
N GLN A 45 -8.57 1.30 -10.25
CA GLN A 45 -9.81 1.74 -9.60
C GLN A 45 -9.71 3.19 -9.13
N SER A 46 -8.55 3.65 -8.64
CA SER A 46 -8.36 5.06 -8.30
C SER A 46 -8.47 5.98 -9.52
N GLN A 47 -7.98 5.55 -10.68
CA GLN A 47 -8.14 6.33 -11.91
C GLN A 47 -9.61 6.41 -12.36
N MET A 48 -10.40 5.35 -12.16
CA MET A 48 -11.83 5.35 -12.46
C MET A 48 -12.64 6.20 -11.48
N PHE A 49 -12.23 6.27 -10.22
CA PHE A 49 -12.87 7.08 -9.18
C PHE A 49 -12.58 8.59 -9.32
N LYS A 50 -11.38 8.97 -9.77
CA LYS A 50 -10.95 10.38 -9.89
C LYS A 50 -11.93 11.30 -10.63
N PRO A 51 -12.55 10.92 -11.76
CA PRO A 51 -13.52 11.80 -12.46
C PRO A 51 -14.77 12.05 -11.64
N VAL A 52 -15.32 11.04 -10.96
CA VAL A 52 -16.52 11.17 -10.11
C VAL A 52 -16.21 12.06 -8.91
N PHE A 53 -15.10 11.83 -8.25
CA PHE A 53 -14.63 12.66 -7.15
C PHE A 53 -14.37 14.11 -7.60
N GLY A 54 -13.74 14.30 -8.76
CA GLY A 54 -13.53 15.63 -9.33
C GLY A 54 -14.82 16.37 -9.73
N LYS A 55 -15.89 15.65 -10.11
CA LYS A 55 -17.21 16.23 -10.33
C LYS A 55 -17.83 16.68 -9.01
N PHE A 56 -17.75 15.86 -7.97
CA PHE A 56 -18.21 16.20 -6.63
C PHE A 56 -17.55 17.46 -6.09
N LEU A 57 -16.22 17.58 -6.21
CA LEU A 57 -15.47 18.76 -5.77
C LEU A 57 -15.90 20.08 -6.45
N ARG A 58 -16.60 19.99 -7.58
CA ARG A 58 -17.15 21.13 -8.34
C ARG A 58 -18.64 21.38 -8.08
N GLY A 59 -19.20 20.80 -7.02
CA GLY A 59 -20.60 20.98 -6.65
C GLY A 59 -21.53 19.83 -7.11
N GLY A 60 -20.98 18.65 -7.40
CA GLY A 60 -21.76 17.44 -7.69
C GLY A 60 -22.46 16.87 -6.46
N GLU A 61 -23.37 15.94 -6.68
CA GLU A 61 -24.13 15.30 -5.61
C GLU A 61 -23.29 14.33 -4.79
N LEU A 62 -23.42 14.39 -3.45
CA LEU A 62 -22.76 13.49 -2.53
C LEU A 62 -23.16 12.03 -2.75
N GLN A 63 -24.41 11.79 -3.13
CA GLN A 63 -24.95 10.45 -3.37
C GLN A 63 -24.21 9.74 -4.53
N GLU A 64 -23.86 10.46 -5.59
CA GLU A 64 -23.09 9.91 -6.72
C GLU A 64 -21.69 9.41 -6.27
N VAL A 65 -21.06 10.15 -5.33
CA VAL A 65 -19.79 9.73 -4.74
C VAL A 65 -19.96 8.47 -3.89
N ILE A 66 -20.99 8.44 -3.01
CA ILE A 66 -21.26 7.29 -2.14
C ILE A 66 -21.49 6.02 -2.97
N ASP A 67 -22.24 6.09 -4.05
CA ASP A 67 -22.47 4.94 -4.92
C ASP A 67 -21.20 4.52 -5.68
N SER A 68 -20.40 5.48 -6.11
CA SER A 68 -19.10 5.21 -6.73
C SER A 68 -18.09 4.56 -5.75
N LEU A 69 -18.12 4.92 -4.46
CA LEU A 69 -17.28 4.32 -3.43
C LEU A 69 -17.54 2.81 -3.29
N LYS A 70 -18.81 2.39 -3.38
CA LYS A 70 -19.20 0.96 -3.33
C LYS A 70 -18.63 0.15 -4.50
N LEU A 71 -18.45 0.78 -5.66
CA LEU A 71 -17.91 0.15 -6.87
C LEU A 71 -16.37 0.09 -6.88
N HIS A 72 -15.69 0.98 -6.15
CA HIS A 72 -14.24 1.14 -6.19
C HIS A 72 -13.56 0.82 -4.84
N GLN A 73 -14.01 -0.23 -4.15
CA GLN A 73 -13.54 -0.61 -2.81
C GLN A 73 -12.02 -0.92 -2.73
N ASN A 74 -11.40 -1.32 -3.83
CA ASN A 74 -9.95 -1.56 -3.87
C ASN A 74 -9.13 -0.31 -4.27
N SER A 75 -9.77 0.85 -4.47
CA SER A 75 -9.07 2.10 -4.69
C SER A 75 -8.56 2.67 -3.37
N HIS A 76 -7.26 2.92 -3.29
CA HIS A 76 -6.67 3.55 -2.11
C HIS A 76 -7.22 4.96 -1.85
N VAL A 77 -7.57 5.71 -2.90
CA VAL A 77 -8.20 7.04 -2.76
C VAL A 77 -9.65 6.91 -2.30
N ALA A 78 -10.42 5.98 -2.89
CA ALA A 78 -11.83 5.80 -2.53
C ALA A 78 -11.99 5.32 -1.07
N GLN A 79 -11.12 4.44 -0.56
CA GLN A 79 -11.15 4.00 0.82
C GLN A 79 -11.03 5.17 1.79
N VAL A 80 -10.05 6.05 1.57
CA VAL A 80 -9.83 7.22 2.43
C VAL A 80 -10.97 8.23 2.31
N VAL A 81 -11.39 8.54 1.08
CA VAL A 81 -12.54 9.45 0.85
C VAL A 81 -13.82 8.91 1.48
N SER A 82 -14.03 7.57 1.44
CA SER A 82 -15.19 6.92 2.07
C SER A 82 -15.25 7.18 3.57
N ALA A 83 -14.13 7.04 4.28
CA ALA A 83 -14.08 7.29 5.71
C ALA A 83 -14.46 8.74 6.05
N GLY A 84 -13.92 9.71 5.30
CA GLY A 84 -14.24 11.12 5.52
C GLY A 84 -15.69 11.48 5.20
N VAL A 85 -16.26 10.89 4.13
CA VAL A 85 -17.68 11.12 3.75
C VAL A 85 -18.64 10.53 4.76
N LEU A 86 -18.36 9.31 5.23
CA LEU A 86 -19.19 8.64 6.25
C LEU A 86 -19.16 9.39 7.58
N GLU A 87 -17.98 9.85 8.02
CA GLU A 87 -17.86 10.65 9.24
C GLU A 87 -18.59 11.99 9.10
N TYR A 88 -18.45 12.68 7.97
CA TYR A 88 -19.16 13.92 7.70
C TYR A 88 -20.68 13.74 7.72
N ASP A 89 -21.21 12.68 7.10
CA ASP A 89 -22.64 12.41 7.12
C ASP A 89 -23.15 12.09 8.53
N GLY A 90 -22.40 11.31 9.30
CA GLY A 90 -22.72 11.02 10.72
C GLY A 90 -22.74 12.27 11.60
N VAL A 91 -21.78 13.16 11.44
CA VAL A 91 -21.70 14.42 12.19
C VAL A 91 -22.85 15.36 11.81
N ARG A 92 -23.19 15.44 10.52
CA ARG A 92 -24.29 16.25 10.01
C ARG A 92 -25.64 15.76 10.56
N GLN A 93 -25.87 14.46 10.57
CA GLN A 93 -27.10 13.86 11.13
C GLN A 93 -27.22 14.08 12.64
N ALA A 94 -26.08 14.13 13.37
CA ALA A 94 -26.04 14.40 14.79
C ALA A 94 -26.22 15.89 15.17
N GLY A 95 -26.32 16.80 14.19
CA GLY A 95 -26.50 18.24 14.41
C GLY A 95 -25.31 18.90 15.14
N ARG A 96 -24.09 18.39 14.99
CA ARG A 96 -22.90 18.91 15.64
C ARG A 96 -22.38 20.19 15.00
N ASP A 97 -21.65 20.98 15.80
CA ASP A 97 -21.00 22.21 15.34
C ASP A 97 -20.03 21.96 14.17
N PRO A 98 -20.08 22.77 13.10
CA PRO A 98 -19.18 22.65 11.95
C PRO A 98 -17.69 22.63 12.29
N LEU A 99 -17.24 23.42 13.25
CA LEU A 99 -15.82 23.49 13.65
C LEU A 99 -15.31 22.19 14.29
N GLY A 100 -16.08 21.62 15.23
CA GLY A 100 -15.77 20.30 15.80
C GLY A 100 -15.84 19.17 14.78
N SER A 101 -16.66 19.35 13.75
CA SER A 101 -16.84 18.40 12.67
C SER A 101 -15.60 18.27 11.76
N ILE A 102 -14.87 19.36 11.54
CA ILE A 102 -13.63 19.36 10.72
C ILE A 102 -12.59 18.44 11.35
N GLU A 103 -12.42 18.52 12.67
CA GLU A 103 -11.43 17.71 13.39
C GLU A 103 -11.76 16.22 13.31
N LEU A 104 -13.03 15.84 13.51
CA LEU A 104 -13.49 14.46 13.42
C LEU A 104 -13.29 13.88 12.01
N VAL A 105 -13.72 14.59 10.98
CA VAL A 105 -13.53 14.16 9.57
C VAL A 105 -12.03 14.05 9.23
N THR A 106 -11.22 15.00 9.66
CA THR A 106 -9.77 14.97 9.42
C THR A 106 -9.10 13.80 10.15
N SER A 107 -9.55 13.47 11.36
CA SER A 107 -9.07 12.30 12.10
C SER A 107 -9.45 11.01 11.37
N ALA A 108 -10.71 10.84 10.97
CA ALA A 108 -11.17 9.67 10.23
C ALA A 108 -10.40 9.47 8.92
N LEU A 109 -10.10 10.55 8.19
CA LEU A 109 -9.28 10.51 6.98
C LEU A 109 -7.84 10.04 7.27
N ARG A 110 -7.21 10.54 8.34
CA ARG A 110 -5.85 10.13 8.74
C ARG A 110 -5.78 8.68 9.17
N ASP A 111 -6.75 8.23 9.95
CA ASP A 111 -6.83 6.86 10.44
C ASP A 111 -7.01 5.88 9.27
N SER A 112 -7.94 6.17 8.37
CA SER A 112 -8.16 5.38 7.15
C SER A 112 -6.94 5.37 6.22
N MET A 113 -6.25 6.50 6.09
CA MET A 113 -5.00 6.58 5.31
C MET A 113 -3.90 5.72 5.93
N SER A 114 -3.74 5.77 7.26
CA SER A 114 -2.76 4.96 7.99
C SER A 114 -3.04 3.47 7.84
N GLU A 115 -4.30 3.06 7.98
CA GLU A 115 -4.73 1.68 7.77
C GLU A 115 -4.47 1.20 6.35
N THR A 116 -4.83 2.01 5.35
CA THR A 116 -4.58 1.71 3.93
C THR A 116 -3.08 1.55 3.65
N LEU A 117 -2.23 2.40 4.23
CA LEU A 117 -0.77 2.28 4.09
C LEU A 117 -0.22 1.01 4.73
N ILE A 118 -0.73 0.60 5.90
CA ILE A 118 -0.34 -0.67 6.55
C ILE A 118 -0.71 -1.85 5.67
N GLN A 119 -1.92 -1.87 5.10
CA GLN A 119 -2.36 -2.92 4.17
C GLN A 119 -1.51 -2.99 2.91
N LEU A 120 -1.15 -1.84 2.32
CA LEU A 120 -0.29 -1.76 1.15
C LEU A 120 1.14 -2.24 1.45
N LYS A 121 1.70 -1.92 2.62
CA LYS A 121 3.02 -2.35 3.07
C LYS A 121 3.08 -3.83 3.46
N GLY A 122 1.97 -4.45 3.83
CA GLY A 122 1.92 -5.85 4.23
C GLY A 122 2.64 -6.77 3.23
N GLY A 123 3.49 -7.66 3.72
CA GLY A 123 4.27 -8.59 2.88
C GLY A 123 5.55 -8.02 2.24
N LEU A 124 5.74 -6.69 2.15
CA LEU A 124 6.98 -6.13 1.62
C LEU A 124 8.19 -6.41 2.53
N GLY A 125 7.96 -6.54 3.83
CA GLY A 125 9.01 -6.92 4.79
C GLY A 125 9.69 -8.24 4.42
N PHE A 126 8.97 -9.22 3.87
CA PHE A 126 9.57 -10.47 3.38
C PHE A 126 10.55 -10.23 2.24
N LEU A 127 10.21 -9.34 1.28
CA LEU A 127 11.12 -9.01 0.17
C LEU A 127 12.37 -8.30 0.68
N ALA A 128 12.24 -7.38 1.63
CA ALA A 128 13.38 -6.71 2.26
C ALA A 128 14.29 -7.73 2.98
N THR A 129 13.70 -8.64 3.76
CA THR A 129 14.45 -9.68 4.49
C THR A 129 15.15 -10.63 3.52
N ILE A 130 14.46 -11.15 2.51
CA ILE A 130 15.04 -12.04 1.49
C ILE A 130 16.21 -11.33 0.78
N GLY A 131 15.99 -10.08 0.36
CA GLY A 131 17.00 -9.29 -0.33
C GLY A 131 18.26 -9.05 0.48
N SER A 132 18.14 -8.87 1.80
CA SER A 132 19.26 -8.65 2.69
C SER A 132 19.91 -9.95 3.17
N THR A 133 19.17 -11.06 3.34
CA THR A 133 19.68 -12.29 3.96
C THR A 133 20.13 -13.35 2.95
N ALA A 134 19.49 -13.44 1.77
CA ALA A 134 19.81 -14.48 0.80
C ALA A 134 21.28 -14.50 0.36
N PRO A 135 22.00 -13.37 0.17
CA PRO A 135 23.43 -13.40 -0.15
C PRO A 135 24.26 -14.01 0.97
N PHE A 136 23.91 -13.77 2.24
CA PHE A 136 24.61 -14.32 3.39
C PHE A 136 24.36 -15.82 3.56
N ILE A 137 23.16 -16.30 3.23
CA ILE A 137 22.83 -17.73 3.16
C ILE A 137 23.68 -18.41 2.08
N GLY A 138 23.81 -17.77 0.91
CA GLY A 138 24.70 -18.26 -0.16
C GLY A 138 26.17 -18.28 0.28
N LEU A 139 26.64 -17.22 0.92
CA LEU A 139 28.01 -17.15 1.46
C LEU A 139 28.25 -18.24 2.52
N PHE A 140 27.30 -18.48 3.41
CA PHE A 140 27.37 -19.59 4.36
C PHE A 140 27.54 -20.93 3.63
N GLY A 141 26.83 -21.14 2.54
CA GLY A 141 26.97 -22.32 1.69
C GLY A 141 28.39 -22.48 1.12
N THR A 142 29.07 -21.38 0.73
CA THR A 142 30.46 -21.46 0.25
C THR A 142 31.40 -21.83 1.37
N VAL A 143 31.27 -21.26 2.56
CA VAL A 143 32.13 -21.57 3.70
C VAL A 143 32.06 -23.07 4.05
N VAL A 144 30.85 -23.60 4.16
CA VAL A 144 30.64 -25.01 4.47
C VAL A 144 31.15 -25.92 3.35
N GLY A 145 30.89 -25.58 2.08
CA GLY A 145 31.35 -26.33 0.92
C GLY A 145 32.89 -26.44 0.86
N ILE A 146 33.58 -25.33 1.15
CA ILE A 146 35.07 -25.32 1.21
C ILE A 146 35.58 -26.17 2.39
N ILE A 147 34.94 -26.08 3.56
CA ILE A 147 35.29 -26.92 4.72
C ILE A 147 35.16 -28.40 4.35
N ASN A 148 34.06 -28.81 3.75
CA ASN A 148 33.82 -30.18 3.32
C ASN A 148 34.86 -30.67 2.30
N ALA A 149 35.24 -29.80 1.34
CA ALA A 149 36.25 -30.11 0.34
C ALA A 149 37.62 -30.42 1.02
N PHE A 150 38.04 -29.60 2.00
CA PHE A 150 39.26 -29.84 2.74
C PHE A 150 39.21 -31.07 3.65
N GLN A 151 38.07 -31.36 4.28
CA GLN A 151 37.89 -32.57 5.08
C GLN A 151 38.01 -33.83 4.19
N SER A 152 37.46 -33.80 2.98
CA SER A 152 37.60 -34.90 2.00
C SER A 152 39.05 -35.17 1.59
N ILE A 153 39.86 -34.13 1.45
CA ILE A 153 41.30 -34.28 1.21
C ILE A 153 42.01 -34.96 2.38
N ALA A 154 41.73 -34.48 3.60
CA ALA A 154 42.32 -35.02 4.81
C ALA A 154 41.98 -36.50 5.06
N ALA A 155 40.76 -36.92 4.69
CA ALA A 155 40.30 -38.29 4.87
C ALA A 155 40.85 -39.28 3.82
N THR A 156 41.13 -38.83 2.59
CA THR A 156 41.57 -39.71 1.50
C THR A 156 43.06 -39.78 1.32
N GLY A 157 43.84 -38.91 1.99
CA GLY A 157 45.32 -38.90 1.96
C GLY A 157 45.93 -38.55 0.58
N SER A 158 45.13 -38.53 -0.47
CA SER A 158 45.49 -38.17 -1.84
C SER A 158 44.41 -37.31 -2.43
N GLY A 159 44.39 -36.03 -2.06
CA GLY A 159 43.47 -35.04 -2.62
C GLY A 159 43.74 -34.82 -4.10
N GLY A 160 43.14 -35.65 -4.96
CA GLY A 160 43.15 -35.38 -6.37
C GLY A 160 42.55 -34.00 -6.65
N MET A 161 43.17 -33.19 -7.47
CA MET A 161 42.73 -31.85 -7.89
C MET A 161 41.22 -31.81 -8.28
N SER A 162 40.67 -32.94 -8.74
CA SER A 162 39.28 -33.09 -9.15
C SER A 162 38.28 -33.04 -7.98
N VAL A 163 38.64 -33.59 -6.81
CA VAL A 163 37.74 -33.58 -5.62
C VAL A 163 37.64 -32.18 -5.06
N VAL A 164 38.77 -31.47 -5.00
CA VAL A 164 38.86 -30.11 -4.49
C VAL A 164 38.10 -29.16 -5.42
N SER A 165 38.31 -29.26 -6.73
CA SER A 165 37.64 -28.38 -7.72
C SER A 165 36.12 -28.59 -7.75
N GLY A 166 35.63 -29.83 -7.50
CA GLY A 166 34.21 -30.11 -7.38
C GLY A 166 33.57 -29.41 -6.17
N GLY A 167 34.14 -29.55 -4.99
CA GLY A 167 33.62 -28.91 -3.77
C GLY A 167 33.67 -27.37 -3.81
N ILE A 168 34.72 -26.81 -4.42
CA ILE A 168 34.82 -25.34 -4.60
C ILE A 168 33.76 -24.87 -5.62
N ALA A 169 33.56 -25.58 -6.72
CA ALA A 169 32.55 -25.23 -7.72
C ALA A 169 31.14 -25.23 -7.12
N GLU A 170 30.80 -26.25 -6.33
CA GLU A 170 29.53 -26.33 -5.59
C GLU A 170 29.36 -25.14 -4.63
N ALA A 171 30.39 -24.83 -3.88
CA ALA A 171 30.41 -23.69 -2.97
C ALA A 171 30.08 -22.39 -3.72
N LEU A 172 30.76 -22.08 -4.81
CA LEU A 172 30.55 -20.85 -5.60
C LEU A 172 29.14 -20.75 -6.17
N ILE A 173 28.51 -21.86 -6.54
CA ILE A 173 27.11 -21.89 -7.01
C ILE A 173 26.15 -21.46 -5.91
N SER A 174 26.38 -21.87 -4.66
CA SER A 174 25.55 -21.46 -3.52
C SER A 174 25.52 -19.93 -3.37
N THR A 175 26.67 -19.26 -3.48
CA THR A 175 26.70 -17.78 -3.42
C THR A 175 26.04 -17.14 -4.65
N ALA A 176 26.28 -17.67 -5.84
CA ALA A 176 25.64 -17.17 -7.06
C ALA A 176 24.10 -17.26 -6.96
N LEU A 177 23.57 -18.36 -6.43
CA LEU A 177 22.14 -18.53 -6.19
C LEU A 177 21.63 -17.55 -5.12
N GLY A 178 22.37 -17.33 -4.03
CA GLY A 178 22.00 -16.36 -3.01
C GLY A 178 21.83 -14.95 -3.56
N ILE A 179 22.78 -14.50 -4.39
CA ILE A 179 22.71 -13.21 -5.08
C ILE A 179 21.58 -13.17 -6.09
N PHE A 180 21.39 -14.23 -6.88
CA PHE A 180 20.32 -14.35 -7.88
C PHE A 180 18.93 -14.23 -7.25
N VAL A 181 18.71 -14.79 -6.07
CA VAL A 181 17.44 -14.67 -5.32
C VAL A 181 17.27 -13.28 -4.71
N ALA A 182 18.35 -12.66 -4.23
CA ALA A 182 18.30 -11.36 -3.58
C ALA A 182 17.95 -10.21 -4.53
N ILE A 183 18.54 -10.18 -5.72
CA ILE A 183 18.40 -9.05 -6.65
C ILE A 183 16.93 -8.77 -7.01
N PRO A 184 16.12 -9.75 -7.47
CA PRO A 184 14.71 -9.50 -7.77
C PRO A 184 13.90 -9.04 -6.54
N ALA A 185 14.21 -9.58 -5.35
CA ALA A 185 13.53 -9.21 -4.12
C ALA A 185 13.77 -7.74 -3.75
N VAL A 186 15.03 -7.27 -3.83
CA VAL A 186 15.38 -5.86 -3.56
C VAL A 186 14.77 -4.93 -4.59
N VAL A 187 14.85 -5.26 -5.87
CA VAL A 187 14.28 -4.47 -6.96
C VAL A 187 12.77 -4.32 -6.78
N ALA A 188 12.08 -5.43 -6.50
CA ALA A 188 10.64 -5.41 -6.28
C ALA A 188 10.26 -4.63 -5.01
N PHE A 189 11.00 -4.80 -3.91
CA PHE A 189 10.80 -4.03 -2.67
C PHE A 189 10.88 -2.53 -2.93
N ASN A 190 11.94 -2.06 -3.56
CA ASN A 190 12.13 -0.64 -3.87
C ASN A 190 11.04 -0.10 -4.81
N HIS A 191 10.67 -0.89 -5.84
CA HIS A 191 9.62 -0.51 -6.77
C HIS A 191 8.26 -0.33 -6.07
N PHE A 192 7.86 -1.28 -5.21
CA PHE A 192 6.58 -1.19 -4.50
C PHE A 192 6.60 -0.11 -3.41
N THR A 193 7.71 0.10 -2.73
CA THR A 193 7.87 1.19 -1.76
C THR A 193 7.65 2.55 -2.42
N GLY A 194 8.27 2.80 -3.57
CA GLY A 194 8.05 4.04 -4.32
C GLY A 194 6.60 4.20 -4.80
N LYS A 195 5.91 3.11 -5.16
CA LYS A 195 4.46 3.16 -5.47
C LYS A 195 3.61 3.51 -4.26
N ILE A 196 3.94 3.00 -3.07
CA ILE A 196 3.22 3.33 -1.83
C ILE A 196 3.36 4.82 -1.51
N GLU A 197 4.54 5.39 -1.69
CA GLU A 197 4.77 6.82 -1.49
C GLU A 197 3.90 7.67 -2.43
N ASN A 198 3.81 7.29 -3.71
CA ASN A 198 2.91 7.95 -4.66
C ASN A 198 1.44 7.83 -4.25
N PHE A 199 0.99 6.67 -3.81
CA PHE A 199 -0.37 6.46 -3.32
C PHE A 199 -0.64 7.29 -2.05
N HIS A 200 0.32 7.39 -1.15
CA HIS A 200 0.23 8.26 0.04
C HIS A 200 0.01 9.73 -0.36
N VAL A 201 0.77 10.25 -1.33
CA VAL A 201 0.59 11.60 -1.85
C VAL A 201 -0.80 11.78 -2.48
N GLU A 202 -1.28 10.80 -3.26
CA GLU A 202 -2.63 10.84 -3.87
C GLU A 202 -3.73 10.87 -2.80
N MET A 203 -3.63 10.02 -1.77
CA MET A 203 -4.58 9.98 -0.65
C MET A 203 -4.59 11.29 0.13
N ASN A 204 -3.41 11.83 0.46
CA ASN A 204 -3.29 13.09 1.19
C ASN A 204 -3.90 14.27 0.41
N ARG A 205 -3.65 14.32 -0.91
CA ARG A 205 -4.27 15.34 -1.78
C ARG A 205 -5.79 15.20 -1.80
N ALA A 206 -6.32 13.99 -1.96
CA ALA A 206 -7.76 13.75 -1.95
C ALA A 206 -8.40 14.11 -0.60
N SER A 207 -7.75 13.79 0.51
CA SER A 207 -8.19 14.16 1.86
C SER A 207 -8.29 15.68 2.02
N SER A 208 -7.26 16.43 1.65
CA SER A 208 -7.25 17.89 1.71
C SER A 208 -8.34 18.50 0.82
N GLN A 209 -8.51 17.98 -0.39
CA GLN A 209 -9.57 18.44 -1.31
C GLN A 209 -10.96 18.17 -0.76
N LEU A 210 -11.17 16.99 -0.15
CA LEU A 210 -12.45 16.64 0.47
C LEU A 210 -12.79 17.59 1.62
N VAL A 211 -11.87 17.80 2.57
CA VAL A 211 -12.08 18.71 3.70
C VAL A 211 -12.40 20.12 3.19
N ASN A 212 -11.63 20.64 2.26
CA ASN A 212 -11.89 21.95 1.68
C ASN A 212 -13.27 22.03 1.01
N CYS A 213 -13.69 20.99 0.29
CA CYS A 213 -14.99 20.95 -0.37
C CYS A 213 -16.14 20.89 0.65
N LEU A 214 -16.05 20.02 1.66
CA LEU A 214 -17.12 19.82 2.64
C LEU A 214 -17.35 21.04 3.54
N PHE A 215 -16.31 21.80 3.85
CA PHE A 215 -16.38 22.95 4.75
C PHE A 215 -16.33 24.31 4.05
N GLN A 216 -16.08 24.36 2.74
CA GLN A 216 -16.24 25.55 1.90
C GLN A 216 -17.61 25.61 1.22
N ILE A 217 -18.46 24.57 1.35
CA ILE A 217 -19.84 24.69 0.92
C ILE A 217 -20.45 25.76 1.86
N PRO A 218 -20.72 26.99 1.38
CA PRO A 218 -21.44 27.96 2.20
C PRO A 218 -22.69 27.26 2.67
N GLU A 219 -23.02 27.43 3.97
CA GLU A 219 -24.32 27.04 4.48
C GLU A 219 -25.34 27.26 3.36
N VAL A 220 -25.99 26.18 2.91
CA VAL A 220 -27.10 26.28 1.98
C VAL A 220 -27.93 27.39 2.53
N LYS A 221 -27.98 28.53 1.84
CA LYS A 221 -28.77 29.69 2.19
C LYS A 221 -30.04 29.19 2.84
N ALA A 222 -30.16 29.39 4.14
CA ALA A 222 -31.46 29.35 4.78
C ALA A 222 -32.37 30.19 3.86
N PRO A 223 -33.47 29.68 3.42
CA PRO A 223 -34.23 30.33 2.34
C PRO A 223 -34.47 31.78 2.75
N GLU A 224 -33.89 32.73 2.02
CA GLU A 224 -34.10 34.19 2.15
C GLU A 224 -35.57 34.56 2.09
N ILE A 225 -36.41 33.58 1.79
CA ILE A 225 -37.83 33.65 1.66
C ILE A 225 -38.54 33.92 3.00
N GLU A 226 -38.11 33.25 4.11
CA GLU A 226 -38.79 33.45 5.40
C GLU A 226 -38.46 34.79 6.05
N VAL A 227 -37.22 35.27 5.93
CA VAL A 227 -36.83 36.57 6.50
C VAL A 227 -37.43 37.73 5.74
N ARG A 228 -37.65 37.60 4.43
CA ARG A 228 -38.31 38.61 3.62
C ARG A 228 -39.81 38.67 3.86
N GLU A 229 -40.47 37.52 4.07
CA GLU A 229 -41.90 37.47 4.42
C GLU A 229 -42.18 37.94 5.85
N ALA A 230 -41.31 37.60 6.84
CA ALA A 230 -41.41 38.11 8.20
C ALA A 230 -41.26 39.65 8.24
N ARG A 231 -40.26 40.17 7.51
CA ARG A 231 -40.00 41.62 7.42
C ARG A 231 -41.10 42.37 6.66
N ALA A 232 -41.73 41.76 5.66
CA ALA A 232 -42.85 42.34 4.94
C ALA A 232 -44.15 42.33 5.75
N LYS A 233 -44.34 41.39 6.66
CA LYS A 233 -45.45 41.35 7.62
C LYS A 233 -45.33 42.42 8.69
N ASP A 234 -44.11 42.61 9.24
CA ASP A 234 -43.85 43.65 10.27
C ASP A 234 -44.02 45.07 9.72
N VAL A 235 -43.64 45.33 8.48
CA VAL A 235 -43.82 46.61 7.80
C VAL A 235 -45.31 46.91 7.58
N LYS A 236 -46.13 45.93 7.16
CA LYS A 236 -47.58 46.12 7.02
C LYS A 236 -48.30 46.34 8.33
N VAL A 237 -47.89 45.70 9.43
CA VAL A 237 -48.49 45.89 10.76
C VAL A 237 -48.21 47.29 11.29
N THR A 238 -47.02 47.85 11.06
CA THR A 238 -46.64 49.21 11.49
C THR A 238 -47.34 50.29 10.66
N GLU A 239 -47.59 50.07 9.36
CA GLU A 239 -48.29 51.01 8.51
C GLU A 239 -49.76 51.12 8.83
N VAL A 240 -50.45 49.99 9.16
CA VAL A 240 -51.85 49.96 9.61
C VAL A 240 -52.02 50.59 10.99
N ALA A 241 -51.06 50.48 11.89
CA ALA A 241 -51.10 51.12 13.21
C ALA A 241 -50.90 52.64 13.16
N HIS A 242 -50.25 53.20 12.14
CA HIS A 242 -50.11 54.64 11.91
C HIS A 242 -51.28 55.30 11.14
N ALA A 243 -52.07 54.51 10.42
CA ALA A 243 -53.25 55.01 9.66
C ALA A 243 -54.54 55.09 10.53
N SER A 244 -54.51 54.57 11.74
CA SER A 244 -55.65 54.56 12.68
C SER A 244 -55.53 55.57 13.82
N ARG A 245 -54.66 56.56 13.70
CA ARG A 245 -54.58 57.74 14.56
C ARG A 245 -54.82 59.01 13.72
#